data_aae1cbb2b3f0824e2093fd0e56e32042
#
_entry.id   aae1cbb2b3f0824e2093fd0e56e32042
#
_cell.length_a   1.000
_cell.length_b   1.000
_cell.length_c   1.000
_cell.angle_alpha   90.00
_cell.angle_beta   90.00
_cell.angle_gamma   90.00
#
_symmetry.space_group_name_H-M   'P 1'
#
loop_
_entity.id
_entity.type
_entity.pdbx_description
1 polymer ?
#
loop_
_entity_poly.entity_id
_entity_poly.type
_entity_poly.pdbx_seq_one_letter_code
_entity_poly.pdbx_strand_id
1 'polypeptide(L)'
;MAFGTDATASGANATAISSNATASGANAMAFGVGSSASGVNSVAIATESFANGGDAMAIGIQASATQTNSIAFGTNASARANGAMAYGPAANASGITSIAMGAQAVASASNTTAIGRSAKATSANAMALGLFSVASGNVAVAIGMNAQALANDTLAAGAYANAGNANAIAIGTGSKASSI
;
A
#
# COMPACT_ATOMS: atom_id res chain seq x y z
N MET A 1 22.15 9.08 -17.48
CA MET A 1 22.22 8.32 -18.75
C MET A 1 20.82 8.15 -19.31
N ALA A 2 20.56 8.50 -20.59
CA ALA A 2 19.26 8.27 -21.23
C ALA A 2 19.45 7.32 -22.42
N PHE A 3 18.59 6.29 -22.54
CA PHE A 3 18.61 5.30 -23.62
C PHE A 3 17.18 4.91 -24.03
N GLY A 4 16.73 5.30 -25.19
CA GLY A 4 15.41 5.08 -25.76
C GLY A 4 14.86 6.31 -26.45
N THR A 5 13.81 6.15 -27.29
CA THR A 5 13.15 7.28 -27.95
C THR A 5 12.53 8.19 -26.88
N ASP A 6 12.87 9.48 -26.93
CA ASP A 6 12.41 10.51 -25.97
C ASP A 6 12.71 10.20 -24.49
N ALA A 7 13.70 9.33 -24.23
CA ALA A 7 14.15 9.08 -22.85
C ALA A 7 14.87 10.33 -22.30
N THR A 8 14.53 10.74 -21.08
CA THR A 8 15.07 11.94 -20.43
C THR A 8 15.67 11.61 -19.06
N ALA A 9 16.98 11.85 -18.89
CA ALA A 9 17.68 11.73 -17.60
C ALA A 9 18.27 13.10 -17.24
N SER A 10 17.52 13.95 -16.58
CA SER A 10 17.92 15.33 -16.25
C SER A 10 18.47 15.50 -14.83
N GLY A 11 18.21 14.56 -13.94
CA GLY A 11 18.77 14.57 -12.58
C GLY A 11 20.27 14.21 -12.55
N ALA A 12 20.99 14.70 -11.54
CA ALA A 12 22.38 14.31 -11.33
C ALA A 12 22.45 12.79 -11.10
N ASN A 13 23.34 12.09 -11.82
CA ASN A 13 23.49 10.63 -11.80
C ASN A 13 22.21 9.85 -12.17
N ALA A 14 21.24 10.48 -12.80
CA ALA A 14 19.99 9.81 -13.18
C ALA A 14 20.16 8.86 -14.36
N THR A 15 19.33 7.82 -14.40
CA THR A 15 19.29 6.84 -15.48
C THR A 15 17.85 6.64 -15.96
N ALA A 16 17.61 6.83 -17.26
CA ALA A 16 16.31 6.60 -17.91
C ALA A 16 16.50 5.63 -19.08
N ILE A 17 15.84 4.49 -19.05
CA ILE A 17 15.94 3.46 -20.07
C ILE A 17 14.54 3.04 -20.53
N SER A 18 14.29 3.15 -21.80
CA SER A 18 13.10 2.83 -22.59
C SER A 18 12.44 4.09 -23.18
N SER A 19 11.50 3.90 -24.10
CA SER A 19 10.80 5.02 -24.73
C SER A 19 10.01 5.84 -23.71
N ASN A 20 10.12 7.16 -23.78
CA ASN A 20 9.47 8.11 -22.88
C ASN A 20 9.80 7.93 -21.38
N ALA A 21 10.86 7.19 -21.03
CA ALA A 21 11.29 7.06 -19.66
C ALA A 21 11.86 8.41 -19.15
N THR A 22 11.47 8.84 -17.96
CA THR A 22 11.90 10.12 -17.38
C THR A 22 12.50 9.91 -15.98
N ALA A 23 13.78 10.28 -15.80
CA ALA A 23 14.46 10.29 -14.52
C ALA A 23 14.95 11.71 -14.23
N SER A 24 14.18 12.47 -13.47
CA SER A 24 14.46 13.89 -13.18
C SER A 24 14.98 14.15 -11.77
N GLY A 25 14.80 13.25 -10.84
CA GLY A 25 15.39 13.32 -9.50
C GLY A 25 16.90 13.01 -9.52
N ALA A 26 17.66 13.57 -8.57
CA ALA A 26 19.05 13.18 -8.39
C ALA A 26 19.13 11.69 -7.98
N ASN A 27 20.03 10.95 -8.59
CA ASN A 27 20.21 9.49 -8.46
C ASN A 27 18.95 8.67 -8.83
N ALA A 28 17.99 9.25 -9.55
CA ALA A 28 16.76 8.58 -9.93
C ALA A 28 16.96 7.54 -11.04
N MET A 29 16.19 6.46 -11.01
CA MET A 29 16.23 5.40 -12.01
C MET A 29 14.82 5.15 -12.58
N ALA A 30 14.64 5.29 -13.90
CA ALA A 30 13.41 5.01 -14.62
C ALA A 30 13.66 3.96 -15.70
N PHE A 31 13.07 2.75 -15.53
CA PHE A 31 13.20 1.64 -16.45
C PHE A 31 11.82 1.15 -16.90
N GLY A 32 11.43 1.46 -18.12
CA GLY A 32 10.16 1.04 -18.69
C GLY A 32 9.53 2.14 -19.54
N VAL A 33 8.68 1.76 -20.47
CA VAL A 33 7.99 2.70 -21.34
C VAL A 33 7.13 3.64 -20.49
N GLY A 34 7.35 4.94 -20.64
CA GLY A 34 6.61 5.95 -19.89
C GLY A 34 6.84 5.94 -18.37
N SER A 35 7.87 5.25 -17.88
CA SER A 35 8.21 5.26 -16.45
C SER A 35 8.73 6.63 -16.01
N SER A 36 8.40 7.05 -14.79
CA SER A 36 8.79 8.36 -14.26
C SER A 36 9.34 8.25 -12.84
N ALA A 37 10.61 8.65 -12.66
CA ALA A 37 11.29 8.74 -11.37
C ALA A 37 11.71 10.20 -11.15
N SER A 38 10.87 10.98 -10.45
CA SER A 38 11.09 12.40 -10.24
C SER A 38 11.58 12.75 -8.81
N GLY A 39 11.43 11.85 -7.86
CA GLY A 39 12.00 12.02 -6.52
C GLY A 39 13.50 11.80 -6.47
N VAL A 40 14.18 12.42 -5.51
CA VAL A 40 15.59 12.12 -5.22
C VAL A 40 15.71 10.64 -4.78
N ASN A 41 16.69 9.92 -5.30
CA ASN A 41 16.93 8.49 -5.06
C ASN A 41 15.73 7.59 -5.43
N SER A 42 14.79 8.06 -6.24
CA SER A 42 13.60 7.28 -6.58
C SER A 42 13.85 6.23 -7.65
N VAL A 43 13.06 5.16 -7.62
CA VAL A 43 13.16 4.04 -8.55
C VAL A 43 11.79 3.73 -9.14
N ALA A 44 11.64 3.83 -10.46
CA ALA A 44 10.44 3.49 -11.22
C ALA A 44 10.77 2.39 -12.23
N ILE A 45 10.21 1.19 -12.06
CA ILE A 45 10.47 0.03 -12.92
C ILE A 45 9.17 -0.55 -13.45
N ALA A 46 9.08 -0.73 -14.72
CA ALA A 46 8.01 -1.20 -15.60
C ALA A 46 7.22 -0.06 -16.26
N THR A 47 6.35 -0.44 -17.20
CA THR A 47 5.55 0.50 -18.00
C THR A 47 4.67 1.38 -17.12
N GLU A 48 4.73 2.69 -17.35
CA GLU A 48 3.92 3.68 -16.65
C GLU A 48 4.04 3.62 -15.12
N SER A 49 5.20 3.20 -14.59
CA SER A 49 5.46 3.28 -13.14
C SER A 49 5.86 4.68 -12.72
N PHE A 50 5.40 5.15 -11.56
CA PHE A 50 5.61 6.50 -11.05
C PHE A 50 6.22 6.50 -9.65
N ALA A 51 7.45 6.97 -9.50
CA ALA A 51 8.14 7.16 -8.22
C ALA A 51 8.48 8.65 -8.04
N ASN A 52 7.55 9.41 -7.45
CA ASN A 52 7.65 10.87 -7.38
C ASN A 52 8.14 11.37 -6.01
N GLY A 53 8.00 10.59 -4.96
CA GLY A 53 8.53 10.93 -3.64
C GLY A 53 10.05 10.74 -3.55
N GLY A 54 10.70 11.45 -2.63
CA GLY A 54 12.10 11.16 -2.27
C GLY A 54 12.21 9.74 -1.69
N ASP A 55 13.24 8.99 -2.08
CA ASP A 55 13.45 7.59 -1.67
C ASP A 55 12.25 6.67 -2.00
N ALA A 56 11.39 7.06 -2.95
CA ALA A 56 10.23 6.29 -3.35
C ALA A 56 10.59 5.18 -4.34
N MET A 57 9.88 4.04 -4.23
CA MET A 57 10.08 2.90 -5.12
C MET A 57 8.75 2.44 -5.72
N ALA A 58 8.63 2.46 -7.06
CA ALA A 58 7.48 1.97 -7.81
C ALA A 58 7.91 0.87 -8.77
N ILE A 59 7.52 -0.37 -8.51
CA ILE A 59 7.88 -1.54 -9.30
C ILE A 59 6.63 -2.30 -9.73
N GLY A 60 6.33 -2.28 -11.00
CA GLY A 60 5.16 -2.90 -11.61
C GLY A 60 4.46 -1.98 -12.59
N ILE A 61 3.70 -2.54 -13.52
CA ILE A 61 2.93 -1.77 -14.49
C ILE A 61 1.97 -0.85 -13.74
N GLN A 62 2.04 0.46 -14.01
CA GLN A 62 1.22 1.49 -13.36
C GLN A 62 1.35 1.52 -11.82
N ALA A 63 2.44 0.98 -11.27
CA ALA A 63 2.73 1.15 -9.84
C ALA A 63 2.99 2.63 -9.53
N SER A 64 2.48 3.11 -8.39
CA SER A 64 2.54 4.53 -8.03
C SER A 64 2.99 4.74 -6.59
N ALA A 65 4.18 5.31 -6.40
CA ALA A 65 4.77 5.68 -5.11
C ALA A 65 5.00 7.19 -5.11
N THR A 66 4.09 7.97 -4.52
CA THR A 66 4.03 9.42 -4.74
C THR A 66 4.59 10.26 -3.60
N GLN A 67 4.83 9.69 -2.44
CA GLN A 67 5.31 10.39 -1.26
C GLN A 67 6.66 9.85 -0.78
N THR A 68 7.32 10.60 0.10
CA THR A 68 8.63 10.25 0.64
C THR A 68 8.61 8.87 1.32
N ASN A 69 9.62 8.04 1.04
CA ASN A 69 9.77 6.69 1.57
C ASN A 69 8.60 5.76 1.23
N SER A 70 7.80 6.07 0.20
CA SER A 70 6.70 5.21 -0.20
C SER A 70 7.16 4.07 -1.12
N ILE A 71 6.55 2.89 -0.98
CA ILE A 71 6.88 1.70 -1.77
C ILE A 71 5.61 1.14 -2.40
N ALA A 72 5.57 1.04 -3.72
CA ALA A 72 4.50 0.39 -4.48
C ALA A 72 5.08 -0.75 -5.31
N PHE A 73 4.72 -1.99 -4.97
CA PHE A 73 5.21 -3.20 -5.63
C PHE A 73 4.06 -4.05 -6.16
N GLY A 74 3.88 -4.11 -7.45
CA GLY A 74 2.83 -4.86 -8.15
C GLY A 74 2.08 -4.01 -9.17
N THR A 75 1.41 -4.66 -10.11
CA THR A 75 0.58 -3.98 -11.11
C THR A 75 -0.51 -3.15 -10.43
N ASN A 76 -0.62 -1.87 -10.76
CA ASN A 76 -1.57 -0.94 -10.15
C ASN A 76 -1.43 -0.79 -8.62
N ALA A 77 -0.31 -1.20 -8.01
CA ALA A 77 -0.05 -0.95 -6.60
C ALA A 77 0.08 0.56 -6.35
N SER A 78 -0.48 1.06 -5.26
CA SER A 78 -0.54 2.49 -4.97
C SER A 78 -0.17 2.81 -3.53
N ALA A 79 0.95 3.53 -3.32
CA ALA A 79 1.45 4.02 -2.04
C ALA A 79 1.46 5.54 -2.07
N ARG A 80 0.46 6.20 -1.46
CA ARG A 80 0.19 7.64 -1.62
C ARG A 80 0.45 8.48 -0.39
N ALA A 81 1.00 7.93 0.66
CA ALA A 81 1.35 8.68 1.87
C ALA A 81 2.80 8.42 2.28
N ASN A 82 3.33 9.29 3.13
CA ASN A 82 4.70 9.15 3.64
C ASN A 82 4.89 7.81 4.36
N GLY A 83 5.92 7.07 3.98
CA GLY A 83 6.23 5.76 4.53
C GLY A 83 5.19 4.68 4.23
N ALA A 84 4.25 4.91 3.30
CA ALA A 84 3.24 3.92 2.92
C ALA A 84 3.85 2.79 2.07
N MET A 85 3.41 1.55 2.31
CA MET A 85 3.88 0.37 1.60
C MET A 85 2.70 -0.42 1.02
N ALA A 86 2.65 -0.55 -0.31
CA ALA A 86 1.63 -1.30 -1.06
C ALA A 86 2.29 -2.46 -1.81
N TYR A 87 2.07 -3.69 -1.37
CA TYR A 87 2.60 -4.91 -1.98
C TYR A 87 1.49 -5.80 -2.53
N GLY A 88 1.44 -5.95 -3.82
CA GLY A 88 0.51 -6.83 -4.52
C GLY A 88 -0.31 -6.10 -5.60
N PRO A 89 -0.90 -6.84 -6.54
CA PRO A 89 -1.72 -6.24 -7.58
C PRO A 89 -2.88 -5.43 -6.97
N ALA A 90 -3.01 -4.17 -7.38
CA ALA A 90 -4.02 -3.23 -6.90
C ALA A 90 -4.03 -3.03 -5.36
N ALA A 91 -2.94 -3.32 -4.66
CA ALA A 91 -2.80 -2.96 -3.24
C ALA A 91 -2.80 -1.43 -3.08
N ASN A 92 -3.47 -0.93 -2.06
CA ASN A 92 -3.62 0.51 -1.83
C ASN A 92 -3.25 0.87 -0.38
N ALA A 93 -2.13 1.56 -0.21
CA ALA A 93 -1.67 2.12 1.06
C ALA A 93 -1.73 3.65 0.96
N SER A 94 -2.76 4.26 1.50
CA SER A 94 -2.99 5.71 1.42
C SER A 94 -2.91 6.44 2.76
N GLY A 95 -2.77 5.71 3.86
CA GLY A 95 -2.49 6.28 5.17
C GLY A 95 -0.98 6.47 5.43
N ILE A 96 -0.62 7.45 6.25
CA ILE A 96 0.78 7.65 6.68
C ILE A 96 1.25 6.38 7.41
N THR A 97 2.44 5.87 7.06
CA THR A 97 3.03 4.65 7.62
C THR A 97 2.12 3.42 7.54
N SER A 98 1.24 3.39 6.53
CA SER A 98 0.31 2.27 6.32
C SER A 98 0.95 1.15 5.49
N ILE A 99 0.52 -0.09 5.75
CA ILE A 99 0.97 -1.30 5.04
C ILE A 99 -0.24 -2.00 4.43
N ALA A 100 -0.28 -2.12 3.11
CA ALA A 100 -1.25 -2.92 2.37
C ALA A 100 -0.52 -4.04 1.63
N MET A 101 -0.65 -5.29 2.10
CA MET A 101 0.04 -6.45 1.54
C MET A 101 -0.95 -7.52 1.08
N GLY A 102 -1.03 -7.74 -0.20
CA GLY A 102 -1.93 -8.70 -0.85
C GLY A 102 -2.70 -8.06 -2.00
N ALA A 103 -3.21 -8.88 -2.91
CA ALA A 103 -4.03 -8.39 -4.02
C ALA A 103 -5.25 -7.63 -3.47
N GLN A 104 -5.44 -6.39 -3.91
CA GLN A 104 -6.55 -5.53 -3.50
C GLN A 104 -6.61 -5.23 -1.98
N ALA A 105 -5.52 -5.42 -1.24
CA ALA A 105 -5.44 -4.99 0.16
C ALA A 105 -5.57 -3.47 0.28
N VAL A 106 -6.27 -2.97 1.30
CA VAL A 106 -6.50 -1.54 1.51
C VAL A 106 -6.12 -1.13 2.94
N ALA A 107 -5.15 -0.23 3.05
CA ALA A 107 -4.73 0.40 4.30
C ALA A 107 -4.85 1.93 4.12
N SER A 108 -6.00 2.51 4.52
CA SER A 108 -6.36 3.86 4.10
C SER A 108 -6.17 4.95 5.16
N ALA A 109 -6.02 4.58 6.42
CA ALA A 109 -5.78 5.52 7.51
C ALA A 109 -4.34 5.40 8.06
N SER A 110 -3.92 6.34 8.90
CA SER A 110 -2.57 6.36 9.47
C SER A 110 -2.31 5.14 10.37
N ASN A 111 -1.09 4.61 10.28
CA ASN A 111 -0.61 3.47 11.08
C ASN A 111 -1.47 2.20 10.89
N THR A 112 -2.08 2.01 9.72
CA THR A 112 -2.91 0.83 9.45
C THR A 112 -2.09 -0.30 8.83
N THR A 113 -2.48 -1.54 9.13
CA THR A 113 -1.91 -2.74 8.52
C THR A 113 -3.01 -3.62 7.94
N ALA A 114 -3.00 -3.84 6.63
CA ALA A 114 -3.90 -4.73 5.93
C ALA A 114 -3.10 -5.80 5.20
N ILE A 115 -3.12 -7.04 5.69
CA ILE A 115 -2.38 -8.18 5.12
C ILE A 115 -3.34 -9.30 4.74
N GLY A 116 -3.38 -9.62 3.46
CA GLY A 116 -4.25 -10.63 2.88
C GLY A 116 -4.99 -10.09 1.65
N ARG A 117 -5.44 -10.99 0.77
CA ARG A 117 -6.22 -10.57 -0.39
C ARG A 117 -7.50 -9.89 0.06
N SER A 118 -7.73 -8.68 -0.42
CA SER A 118 -8.88 -7.84 -0.08
C SER A 118 -9.04 -7.54 1.42
N ALA A 119 -7.98 -7.67 2.22
CA ALA A 119 -7.98 -7.21 3.60
C ALA A 119 -8.16 -5.68 3.65
N LYS A 120 -8.92 -5.17 4.63
CA LYS A 120 -9.23 -3.75 4.77
C LYS A 120 -8.98 -3.24 6.18
N ALA A 121 -8.07 -2.28 6.34
CA ALA A 121 -7.84 -1.52 7.56
C ALA A 121 -8.09 -0.05 7.25
N THR A 122 -9.22 0.51 7.72
CA THR A 122 -9.72 1.80 7.23
C THR A 122 -9.77 2.90 8.27
N SER A 123 -9.56 2.60 9.53
CA SER A 123 -9.47 3.59 10.61
C SER A 123 -8.08 3.59 11.25
N ALA A 124 -7.70 4.69 11.89
CA ALA A 124 -6.36 4.85 12.45
C ALA A 124 -5.99 3.72 13.42
N ASN A 125 -4.73 3.27 13.33
CA ASN A 125 -4.16 2.19 14.13
C ASN A 125 -4.88 0.83 13.98
N ALA A 126 -5.71 0.66 12.94
CA ALA A 126 -6.43 -0.59 12.70
C ALA A 126 -5.54 -1.63 12.03
N MET A 127 -5.79 -2.91 12.34
CA MET A 127 -5.05 -4.05 11.80
C MET A 127 -6.01 -5.12 11.25
N ALA A 128 -5.90 -5.45 9.97
CA ALA A 128 -6.69 -6.49 9.30
C ALA A 128 -5.74 -7.56 8.73
N LEU A 129 -5.73 -8.75 9.32
CA LEU A 129 -4.87 -9.87 8.92
C LEU A 129 -5.72 -11.06 8.48
N GLY A 130 -5.75 -11.35 7.20
CA GLY A 130 -6.47 -12.49 6.64
C GLY A 130 -7.22 -12.14 5.36
N LEU A 131 -7.60 -13.17 4.62
CA LEU A 131 -8.41 -13.06 3.42
C LEU A 131 -9.76 -12.38 3.76
N PHE A 132 -10.08 -11.27 3.10
CA PHE A 132 -11.31 -10.48 3.32
C PHE A 132 -11.51 -10.00 4.77
N SER A 133 -10.47 -9.94 5.60
CA SER A 133 -10.59 -9.37 6.94
C SER A 133 -10.91 -7.87 6.89
N VAL A 134 -11.67 -7.37 7.85
CA VAL A 134 -12.07 -5.96 7.92
C VAL A 134 -11.86 -5.41 9.32
N ALA A 135 -11.02 -4.38 9.45
CA ALA A 135 -10.84 -3.60 10.67
C ALA A 135 -11.20 -2.14 10.36
N SER A 136 -12.40 -1.72 10.76
CA SER A 136 -12.94 -0.40 10.43
C SER A 136 -13.13 0.53 11.64
N GLY A 137 -12.96 0.03 12.86
CA GLY A 137 -12.88 0.87 14.05
C GLY A 137 -11.47 1.38 14.32
N ASN A 138 -11.36 2.48 15.08
CA ASN A 138 -10.05 2.95 15.57
C ASN A 138 -9.47 1.90 16.53
N VAL A 139 -8.18 1.60 16.40
CA VAL A 139 -7.48 0.55 17.17
C VAL A 139 -8.12 -0.84 17.03
N ALA A 140 -8.92 -1.05 15.99
CA ALA A 140 -9.59 -2.33 15.76
C ALA A 140 -8.63 -3.38 15.18
N VAL A 141 -8.73 -4.64 15.64
CA VAL A 141 -7.89 -5.76 15.21
C VAL A 141 -8.76 -6.90 14.69
N ALA A 142 -8.65 -7.22 13.40
CA ALA A 142 -9.35 -8.34 12.76
C ALA A 142 -8.32 -9.36 12.27
N ILE A 143 -8.32 -10.57 12.83
CA ILE A 143 -7.40 -11.66 12.49
C ILE A 143 -8.17 -12.90 12.08
N GLY A 144 -7.99 -13.33 10.85
CA GLY A 144 -8.64 -14.51 10.28
C GLY A 144 -9.41 -14.22 9.00
N MET A 145 -9.74 -15.26 8.26
CA MET A 145 -10.54 -15.14 7.04
C MET A 145 -11.92 -14.57 7.38
N ASN A 146 -12.32 -13.49 6.69
CA ASN A 146 -13.59 -12.79 6.92
C ASN A 146 -13.80 -12.33 8.39
N ALA A 147 -12.74 -12.16 9.17
CA ALA A 147 -12.85 -11.57 10.51
C ALA A 147 -13.27 -10.09 10.38
N GLN A 148 -14.16 -9.63 11.27
CA GLN A 148 -14.72 -8.27 11.25
C GLN A 148 -14.60 -7.59 12.60
N ALA A 149 -13.78 -6.57 12.71
CA ALA A 149 -13.63 -5.69 13.86
C ALA A 149 -14.15 -4.30 13.46
N LEU A 150 -15.44 -4.03 13.73
CA LEU A 150 -16.17 -2.95 13.07
C LEU A 150 -16.26 -1.66 13.88
N ALA A 151 -16.07 -1.73 15.19
CA ALA A 151 -16.14 -0.58 16.08
C ALA A 151 -14.78 -0.31 16.78
N ASN A 152 -14.70 0.80 17.51
CA ASN A 152 -13.47 1.19 18.18
C ASN A 152 -13.07 0.18 19.27
N ASP A 153 -11.74 -0.01 19.42
CA ASP A 153 -11.14 -0.85 20.45
C ASP A 153 -11.63 -2.31 20.42
N THR A 154 -11.90 -2.84 19.21
CA THR A 154 -12.43 -4.18 19.02
C THR A 154 -11.36 -5.20 18.65
N LEU A 155 -11.55 -6.46 19.08
CA LEU A 155 -10.77 -7.61 18.65
C LEU A 155 -11.69 -8.70 18.08
N ALA A 156 -11.52 -9.01 16.80
CA ALA A 156 -12.14 -10.17 16.15
C ALA A 156 -11.03 -11.15 15.72
N ALA A 157 -10.87 -12.25 16.44
CA ALA A 157 -9.82 -13.25 16.19
C ALA A 157 -10.41 -14.63 15.90
N GLY A 158 -10.35 -15.06 14.67
CA GLY A 158 -10.88 -16.31 14.15
C GLY A 158 -11.56 -16.15 12.81
N ALA A 159 -11.67 -17.23 12.04
CA ALA A 159 -12.40 -17.18 10.78
C ALA A 159 -13.87 -16.79 11.03
N TYR A 160 -14.38 -15.81 10.32
CA TYR A 160 -15.75 -15.26 10.48
C TYR A 160 -16.06 -14.70 11.88
N ALA A 161 -15.07 -14.43 12.72
CA ALA A 161 -15.27 -13.74 13.99
C ALA A 161 -15.80 -12.31 13.74
N ASN A 162 -16.76 -11.86 14.56
CA ASN A 162 -17.36 -10.52 14.40
C ASN A 162 -17.45 -9.81 15.76
N ALA A 163 -16.72 -8.69 15.89
CA ALA A 163 -16.77 -7.77 17.00
C ALA A 163 -17.41 -6.45 16.52
N GLY A 164 -18.72 -6.31 16.74
CA GLY A 164 -19.54 -5.24 16.14
C GLY A 164 -19.67 -3.99 16.99
N ASN A 165 -19.53 -4.07 18.31
CA ASN A 165 -19.68 -2.93 19.23
C ASN A 165 -18.33 -2.51 19.81
N ALA A 166 -18.21 -1.24 20.23
CA ALA A 166 -17.01 -0.72 20.87
C ALA A 166 -16.59 -1.58 22.07
N ASN A 167 -15.27 -1.80 22.24
CA ASN A 167 -14.65 -2.63 23.25
C ASN A 167 -15.02 -4.13 23.18
N ALA A 168 -15.70 -4.57 22.11
CA ALA A 168 -16.10 -5.96 21.96
C ALA A 168 -14.90 -6.86 21.60
N ILE A 169 -14.88 -8.08 22.17
CA ILE A 169 -13.88 -9.11 21.89
C ILE A 169 -14.60 -10.38 21.43
N ALA A 170 -14.34 -10.82 20.20
CA ALA A 170 -14.85 -12.03 19.61
C ALA A 170 -13.68 -12.95 19.25
N ILE A 171 -13.50 -14.07 19.95
CA ILE A 171 -12.41 -15.02 19.72
C ILE A 171 -12.98 -16.39 19.40
N GLY A 172 -12.49 -16.99 18.32
CA GLY A 172 -12.91 -18.30 17.81
C GLY A 172 -13.66 -18.18 16.48
N THR A 173 -13.71 -19.29 15.76
CA THR A 173 -14.39 -19.36 14.45
C THR A 173 -15.89 -19.06 14.62
N GLY A 174 -16.39 -18.10 13.85
CA GLY A 174 -17.80 -17.70 13.86
C GLY A 174 -18.27 -17.02 15.14
N SER A 175 -17.36 -16.70 16.07
CA SER A 175 -17.72 -15.99 17.31
C SER A 175 -18.31 -14.61 17.02
N LYS A 176 -19.28 -14.17 17.84
CA LYS A 176 -19.92 -12.86 17.71
C LYS A 176 -19.93 -12.15 19.06
N ALA A 177 -19.51 -10.89 19.07
CA ALA A 177 -19.62 -9.98 20.19
C ALA A 177 -20.33 -8.70 19.71
N SER A 178 -21.66 -8.70 19.74
CA SER A 178 -22.52 -7.67 19.17
C SER A 178 -23.44 -6.98 20.20
N SER A 179 -23.37 -7.37 21.47
CA SER A 179 -24.03 -6.66 22.58
C SER A 179 -23.13 -6.69 23.82
N ILE A 180 -23.20 -5.65 24.60
CA ILE A 180 -22.68 -5.55 25.96
C ILE A 180 -23.83 -5.89 26.90
#